data_92c60ab26bbd7950c54d9289dd0ceef9
#
_entry.id   92c60ab26bbd7950c54d9289dd0ceef9
#
_cell.length_a   1.000
_cell.length_b   1.000
_cell.length_c   1.000
_cell.angle_alpha   90.00
_cell.angle_beta   90.00
_cell.angle_gamma   90.00
#
_symmetry.space_group_name_H-M   'P 1'
#
loop_
_entity.id
_entity.type
_entity.pdbx_description
1 polymer ?
#
loop_
_entity_poly.entity_id
_entity_poly.type
_entity_poly.pdbx_seq_one_letter_code
_entity_poly.pdbx_strand_id
1 'polypeptide(L)'
;MIQKLKINFITLLFILMTSCSDYRKVLKTEGYEKKLKSAIEFYENDEFFKASTLFNDIKPLVKGSEESETVDFYFASSLYNLKQFDKSAKYFKSFIELFSRSEKVVEAEYLYAISLYKTSPNSNLDQSSTVEAISAVQNFINKYPYSEYSIEANQIIDELQIKLETKNFENAKQYYKTRNYKSAIIALKNFENDFPDSSYNEEGGYLKILSQYIISINSFESLQEERFKETINFYLNFIDKYPKSPFQSEAEKMYVESLNLLTKFAEQKN
;
A
#
# COMPACT_ATOMS: atom_id res chain seq x y z
N MET A 1 -18.92 -35.58 -34.62
CA MET A 1 -18.41 -34.49 -33.79
C MET A 1 -18.21 -34.88 -32.30
N ILE A 2 -19.20 -35.51 -31.69
CA ILE A 2 -19.17 -35.95 -30.26
C ILE A 2 -18.07 -36.98 -29.95
N GLN A 3 -17.77 -37.88 -30.88
CA GLN A 3 -16.77 -38.94 -30.68
C GLN A 3 -15.31 -38.34 -30.68
N LYS A 4 -15.01 -37.35 -31.50
CA LYS A 4 -13.73 -36.63 -31.49
C LYS A 4 -13.56 -35.81 -30.20
N LEU A 5 -14.65 -35.25 -29.66
CA LEU A 5 -14.62 -34.51 -28.40
C LEU A 5 -14.33 -35.44 -27.20
N LYS A 6 -14.89 -36.65 -27.19
CA LYS A 6 -14.62 -37.66 -26.16
C LYS A 6 -13.20 -38.18 -26.20
N ILE A 7 -12.63 -38.37 -27.39
CA ILE A 7 -11.23 -38.80 -27.55
C ILE A 7 -10.27 -37.73 -27.07
N ASN A 8 -10.52 -36.44 -27.40
CA ASN A 8 -9.70 -35.33 -26.92
C ASN A 8 -9.81 -35.15 -25.40
N PHE A 9 -10.97 -35.40 -24.80
CA PHE A 9 -11.17 -35.32 -23.36
C PHE A 9 -10.45 -36.49 -22.63
N ILE A 10 -10.47 -37.70 -23.19
CA ILE A 10 -9.75 -38.86 -22.61
C ILE A 10 -8.25 -38.70 -22.74
N THR A 11 -7.72 -38.18 -23.86
CA THR A 11 -6.30 -37.88 -24.00
C THR A 11 -5.82 -36.77 -23.07
N LEU A 12 -6.63 -35.72 -22.87
CA LEU A 12 -6.34 -34.65 -21.91
C LEU A 12 -6.31 -35.20 -20.45
N LEU A 13 -7.23 -36.08 -20.10
CA LEU A 13 -7.28 -36.73 -18.79
C LEU A 13 -6.08 -37.66 -18.54
N PHE A 14 -5.58 -38.34 -19.59
CA PHE A 14 -4.40 -39.21 -19.50
C PHE A 14 -3.11 -38.42 -19.29
N ILE A 15 -2.97 -37.23 -19.91
CA ILE A 15 -1.81 -36.36 -19.74
C ILE A 15 -1.75 -35.82 -18.29
N LEU A 16 -2.89 -35.53 -17.67
CA LEU A 16 -2.95 -35.09 -16.28
C LEU A 16 -2.55 -36.18 -15.27
N MET A 17 -2.75 -37.46 -15.60
CA MET A 17 -2.41 -38.58 -14.72
C MET A 17 -0.90 -38.91 -14.73
N THR A 18 -0.18 -38.68 -15.82
CA THR A 18 1.26 -38.98 -15.91
C THR A 18 2.12 -37.98 -15.14
N SER A 19 1.76 -36.71 -15.11
CA SER A 19 2.49 -35.65 -14.38
C SER A 19 2.56 -35.89 -12.85
N CYS A 20 1.50 -36.46 -12.25
CA CYS A 20 1.49 -36.80 -10.82
C CYS A 20 2.39 -37.98 -10.44
N SER A 21 2.68 -38.89 -11.38
CA SER A 21 3.50 -40.10 -11.15
C SER A 21 4.99 -39.73 -10.98
N ASP A 22 5.49 -38.83 -11.81
CA ASP A 22 6.95 -38.51 -11.84
C ASP A 22 7.31 -37.60 -10.65
N TYR A 23 6.47 -36.65 -10.26
CA TYR A 23 6.68 -35.85 -9.06
C TYR A 23 6.80 -36.70 -7.79
N ARG A 24 5.94 -37.72 -7.63
CA ARG A 24 6.01 -38.66 -6.48
C ARG A 24 7.29 -39.49 -6.44
N LYS A 25 7.82 -39.82 -7.61
CA LYS A 25 9.14 -40.51 -7.70
C LYS A 25 10.27 -39.61 -7.26
N VAL A 26 10.24 -38.34 -7.71
CA VAL A 26 11.27 -37.35 -7.34
C VAL A 26 11.27 -37.11 -5.84
N LEU A 27 10.09 -36.97 -5.20
CA LEU A 27 9.98 -36.76 -3.74
C LEU A 27 10.65 -37.91 -2.95
N LYS A 28 10.59 -39.16 -3.44
CA LYS A 28 11.15 -40.34 -2.78
C LYS A 28 12.64 -40.60 -3.15
N THR A 29 13.20 -39.80 -4.04
CA THR A 29 14.61 -39.97 -4.47
C THR A 29 15.54 -39.62 -3.31
N GLU A 30 16.53 -40.44 -3.04
CA GLU A 30 17.61 -40.12 -2.12
C GLU A 30 18.66 -39.23 -2.83
N GLY A 31 19.22 -38.27 -2.06
CA GLY A 31 20.14 -37.25 -2.59
C GLY A 31 19.42 -35.99 -3.07
N TYR A 32 20.15 -34.88 -3.03
CA TYR A 32 19.58 -33.57 -3.34
C TYR A 32 19.72 -33.18 -4.82
N GLU A 33 20.70 -33.68 -5.55
CA GLU A 33 21.04 -33.25 -6.92
C GLU A 33 19.87 -33.47 -7.90
N LYS A 34 19.26 -34.66 -7.86
CA LYS A 34 18.10 -34.95 -8.71
C LYS A 34 16.87 -34.11 -8.31
N LYS A 35 16.66 -33.93 -6.99
CA LYS A 35 15.58 -33.09 -6.51
C LYS A 35 15.79 -31.65 -6.93
N LEU A 36 17.01 -31.13 -6.84
CA LEU A 36 17.36 -29.76 -7.24
C LEU A 36 17.08 -29.53 -8.74
N LYS A 37 17.57 -30.45 -9.59
CA LYS A 37 17.28 -30.36 -11.02
C LYS A 37 15.79 -30.34 -11.31
N SER A 38 15.04 -31.27 -10.72
CA SER A 38 13.59 -31.31 -10.92
C SER A 38 12.86 -30.10 -10.32
N ALA A 39 13.35 -29.55 -9.20
CA ALA A 39 12.78 -28.34 -8.60
C ALA A 39 12.93 -27.13 -9.53
N ILE A 40 14.08 -26.98 -10.18
CA ILE A 40 14.32 -25.94 -11.18
C ILE A 40 13.41 -26.16 -12.39
N GLU A 41 13.35 -27.38 -12.94
CA GLU A 41 12.45 -27.71 -14.05
C GLU A 41 10.98 -27.41 -13.74
N PHE A 42 10.49 -27.72 -12.53
CA PHE A 42 9.14 -27.37 -12.10
C PHE A 42 8.95 -25.85 -11.98
N TYR A 43 9.94 -25.12 -11.49
CA TYR A 43 9.89 -23.68 -11.41
C TYR A 43 9.79 -23.03 -12.80
N GLU A 44 10.62 -23.48 -13.75
CA GLU A 44 10.64 -23.00 -15.13
C GLU A 44 9.33 -23.31 -15.90
N ASN A 45 8.61 -24.34 -15.48
CA ASN A 45 7.30 -24.71 -16.02
C ASN A 45 6.12 -24.12 -15.24
N ASP A 46 6.32 -23.10 -14.39
CA ASP A 46 5.31 -22.45 -13.55
C ASP A 46 4.62 -23.39 -12.53
N GLU A 47 5.19 -24.56 -12.29
CA GLU A 47 4.69 -25.54 -11.31
C GLU A 47 5.21 -25.21 -9.89
N PHE A 48 5.01 -23.96 -9.45
CA PHE A 48 5.61 -23.38 -8.25
C PHE A 48 5.32 -24.14 -6.96
N PHE A 49 4.18 -24.80 -6.85
CA PHE A 49 3.89 -25.65 -5.69
C PHE A 49 4.83 -26.84 -5.59
N LYS A 50 5.06 -27.55 -6.70
CA LYS A 50 5.98 -28.68 -6.73
C LYS A 50 7.41 -28.20 -6.51
N ALA A 51 7.79 -27.09 -7.16
CA ALA A 51 9.10 -26.47 -7.00
C ALA A 51 9.37 -26.10 -5.54
N SER A 52 8.49 -25.34 -4.91
CA SER A 52 8.63 -24.90 -3.52
C SER A 52 8.71 -26.07 -2.53
N THR A 53 7.96 -27.15 -2.78
CA THR A 53 8.02 -28.35 -1.93
C THR A 53 9.40 -29.00 -2.01
N LEU A 54 9.95 -29.17 -3.22
CA LEU A 54 11.27 -29.75 -3.41
C LEU A 54 12.39 -28.85 -2.88
N PHE A 55 12.34 -27.55 -3.14
CA PHE A 55 13.32 -26.61 -2.59
C PHE A 55 13.32 -26.62 -1.05
N ASN A 56 12.14 -26.66 -0.42
CA ASN A 56 12.04 -26.77 1.03
C ASN A 56 12.65 -28.06 1.58
N ASP A 57 12.50 -29.17 0.86
CA ASP A 57 13.05 -30.50 1.22
C ASP A 57 14.59 -30.53 1.07
N ILE A 58 15.11 -29.81 0.07
CA ILE A 58 16.55 -29.74 -0.23
C ILE A 58 17.29 -28.76 0.68
N LYS A 59 16.65 -27.65 1.04
CA LYS A 59 17.25 -26.54 1.78
C LYS A 59 18.12 -26.94 2.98
N PRO A 60 17.69 -27.85 3.89
CA PRO A 60 18.54 -28.28 5.01
C PRO A 60 19.75 -29.11 4.57
N LEU A 61 19.69 -29.77 3.41
CA LEU A 61 20.73 -30.65 2.90
C LEU A 61 21.90 -29.89 2.25
N VAL A 62 21.62 -28.72 1.68
CA VAL A 62 22.59 -27.89 0.96
C VAL A 62 23.10 -26.70 1.77
N LYS A 63 22.74 -26.60 3.05
CA LYS A 63 23.13 -25.47 3.89
C LYS A 63 24.65 -25.29 3.93
N GLY A 64 25.12 -24.14 3.41
CA GLY A 64 26.54 -23.80 3.37
C GLY A 64 27.29 -24.34 2.17
N SER A 65 26.61 -25.01 1.23
CA SER A 65 27.17 -25.37 -0.08
C SER A 65 26.92 -24.28 -1.13
N GLU A 66 27.51 -24.44 -2.34
CA GLU A 66 27.31 -23.51 -3.45
C GLU A 66 25.84 -23.48 -3.93
N GLU A 67 25.12 -24.59 -3.81
CA GLU A 67 23.71 -24.70 -4.22
C GLU A 67 22.76 -23.98 -3.26
N SER A 68 23.21 -23.67 -2.05
CA SER A 68 22.40 -23.02 -1.03
C SER A 68 21.80 -21.70 -1.53
N GLU A 69 22.57 -20.89 -2.25
CA GLU A 69 22.12 -19.64 -2.85
C GLU A 69 20.98 -19.87 -3.85
N THR A 70 21.17 -20.81 -4.76
CA THR A 70 20.15 -21.16 -5.78
C THR A 70 18.87 -21.65 -5.13
N VAL A 71 18.97 -22.55 -4.16
CA VAL A 71 17.82 -23.14 -3.48
C VAL A 71 17.05 -22.08 -2.69
N ASP A 72 17.74 -21.23 -1.94
CA ASP A 72 17.11 -20.19 -1.14
C ASP A 72 16.38 -19.14 -2.00
N PHE A 73 17.01 -18.71 -3.12
CA PHE A 73 16.39 -17.77 -4.04
C PHE A 73 15.13 -18.35 -4.70
N TYR A 74 15.24 -19.51 -5.33
CA TYR A 74 14.10 -20.11 -6.05
C TYR A 74 13.00 -20.58 -5.11
N PHE A 75 13.32 -20.94 -3.86
CA PHE A 75 12.32 -21.21 -2.85
C PHE A 75 11.48 -19.94 -2.53
N ALA A 76 12.15 -18.83 -2.25
CA ALA A 76 11.49 -17.56 -1.99
C ALA A 76 10.66 -17.09 -3.20
N SER A 77 11.20 -17.22 -4.41
CA SER A 77 10.52 -16.88 -5.66
C SER A 77 9.32 -17.77 -5.94
N SER A 78 9.41 -19.07 -5.63
CA SER A 78 8.26 -19.98 -5.73
C SER A 78 7.12 -19.56 -4.80
N LEU A 79 7.44 -19.13 -3.56
CA LEU A 79 6.45 -18.63 -2.61
C LEU A 79 5.80 -17.33 -3.10
N TYR A 80 6.56 -16.44 -3.73
CA TYR A 80 6.05 -15.23 -4.35
C TYR A 80 5.02 -15.54 -5.43
N ASN A 81 5.37 -16.43 -6.35
CA ASN A 81 4.49 -16.86 -7.44
C ASN A 81 3.24 -17.61 -6.93
N LEU A 82 3.34 -18.28 -5.79
CA LEU A 82 2.20 -18.88 -5.07
C LEU A 82 1.37 -17.86 -4.30
N LYS A 83 1.69 -16.57 -4.38
CA LYS A 83 1.05 -15.47 -3.64
C LYS A 83 1.11 -15.61 -2.11
N GLN A 84 2.09 -16.38 -1.60
CA GLN A 84 2.39 -16.49 -0.17
C GLN A 84 3.36 -15.37 0.24
N PHE A 85 2.92 -14.12 0.07
CA PHE A 85 3.77 -12.94 0.12
C PHE A 85 4.48 -12.75 1.47
N ASP A 86 3.79 -13.00 2.60
CA ASP A 86 4.42 -12.90 3.94
C ASP A 86 5.62 -13.86 4.08
N LYS A 87 5.46 -15.10 3.59
CA LYS A 87 6.55 -16.06 3.62
C LYS A 87 7.65 -15.68 2.62
N SER A 88 7.25 -15.28 1.43
CA SER A 88 8.20 -14.82 0.40
C SER A 88 9.07 -13.67 0.93
N ALA A 89 8.48 -12.64 1.51
CA ALA A 89 9.21 -11.53 2.11
C ALA A 89 10.22 -12.02 3.16
N LYS A 90 9.79 -12.91 4.06
CA LYS A 90 10.67 -13.48 5.09
C LYS A 90 11.88 -14.20 4.48
N TYR A 91 11.66 -15.02 3.44
CA TYR A 91 12.74 -15.80 2.83
C TYR A 91 13.64 -14.95 1.93
N PHE A 92 13.11 -13.96 1.22
CA PHE A 92 13.95 -12.99 0.51
C PHE A 92 14.80 -12.15 1.46
N LYS A 93 14.25 -11.70 2.59
CA LYS A 93 15.04 -11.01 3.63
C LYS A 93 16.21 -11.86 4.10
N SER A 94 15.94 -13.13 4.41
CA SER A 94 17.01 -14.08 4.80
C SER A 94 18.04 -14.28 3.68
N PHE A 95 17.60 -14.37 2.43
CA PHE A 95 18.50 -14.48 1.27
C PHE A 95 19.43 -13.26 1.16
N ILE A 96 18.88 -12.06 1.25
CA ILE A 96 19.64 -10.80 1.17
C ILE A 96 20.71 -10.72 2.28
N GLU A 97 20.35 -11.16 3.50
CA GLU A 97 21.27 -11.18 4.64
C GLU A 97 22.42 -12.22 4.45
N LEU A 98 22.11 -13.39 3.91
CA LEU A 98 23.08 -14.48 3.75
C LEU A 98 23.95 -14.34 2.49
N PHE A 99 23.37 -13.85 1.40
CA PHE A 99 23.99 -13.79 0.06
C PHE A 99 24.08 -12.36 -0.47
N SER A 100 24.55 -11.44 0.36
CA SER A 100 24.61 -10.01 0.02
C SER A 100 25.50 -9.65 -1.18
N ARG A 101 26.31 -10.58 -1.66
CA ARG A 101 27.17 -10.44 -2.86
C ARG A 101 26.67 -11.22 -4.07
N SER A 102 25.51 -11.84 -3.98
CA SER A 102 24.88 -12.58 -5.07
C SER A 102 24.54 -11.65 -6.23
N GLU A 103 24.67 -12.14 -7.45
CA GLU A 103 24.15 -11.46 -8.65
C GLU A 103 22.62 -11.29 -8.59
N LYS A 104 21.93 -12.17 -7.84
CA LYS A 104 20.48 -12.14 -7.64
C LYS A 104 20.04 -11.19 -6.52
N VAL A 105 20.96 -10.51 -5.83
CA VAL A 105 20.61 -9.68 -4.68
C VAL A 105 19.69 -8.51 -5.03
N VAL A 106 19.88 -7.89 -6.20
CA VAL A 106 19.04 -6.77 -6.66
C VAL A 106 17.60 -7.25 -6.89
N GLU A 107 17.44 -8.37 -7.58
CA GLU A 107 16.12 -8.97 -7.80
C GLU A 107 15.49 -9.43 -6.47
N ALA A 108 16.27 -10.02 -5.57
CA ALA A 108 15.79 -10.46 -4.26
C ALA A 108 15.31 -9.28 -3.40
N GLU A 109 16.04 -8.15 -3.37
CA GLU A 109 15.62 -6.94 -2.65
C GLU A 109 14.36 -6.32 -3.25
N TYR A 110 14.23 -6.33 -4.57
CA TYR A 110 13.01 -5.93 -5.25
C TYR A 110 11.83 -6.83 -4.86
N LEU A 111 11.97 -8.16 -5.01
CA LEU A 111 10.91 -9.11 -4.68
C LEU A 111 10.55 -9.12 -3.19
N TYR A 112 11.50 -8.83 -2.30
CA TYR A 112 11.24 -8.57 -0.89
C TYR A 112 10.29 -7.38 -0.72
N ALA A 113 10.65 -6.24 -1.31
CA ALA A 113 9.86 -5.01 -1.21
C ALA A 113 8.45 -5.19 -1.82
N ILE A 114 8.36 -5.85 -2.98
CA ILE A 114 7.06 -6.13 -3.62
C ILE A 114 6.23 -7.12 -2.82
N SER A 115 6.84 -8.12 -2.18
CA SER A 115 6.13 -9.02 -1.30
C SER A 115 5.46 -8.27 -0.14
N LEU A 116 6.18 -7.33 0.49
CA LEU A 116 5.61 -6.46 1.53
C LEU A 116 4.49 -5.56 0.99
N TYR A 117 4.68 -4.97 -0.20
CA TYR A 117 3.62 -4.20 -0.87
C TYR A 117 2.34 -5.03 -1.07
N LYS A 118 2.47 -6.28 -1.52
CA LYS A 118 1.32 -7.20 -1.74
C LYS A 118 0.62 -7.60 -0.44
N THR A 119 1.27 -7.46 0.73
CA THR A 119 0.64 -7.69 2.05
C THR A 119 0.01 -6.43 2.63
N SER A 120 0.29 -5.24 2.05
CA SER A 120 -0.29 -3.98 2.49
C SER A 120 -1.83 -4.01 2.34
N PRO A 121 -2.58 -3.81 3.45
CA PRO A 121 -4.03 -3.92 3.44
C PRO A 121 -4.71 -2.70 2.81
N ASN A 122 -6.04 -2.75 2.72
CA ASN A 122 -6.84 -1.58 2.34
C ASN A 122 -6.70 -0.46 3.37
N SER A 123 -6.85 0.80 2.94
CA SER A 123 -6.65 2.00 3.77
C SER A 123 -7.52 2.08 5.03
N ASN A 124 -8.68 1.40 5.08
CA ASN A 124 -9.55 1.36 6.26
C ASN A 124 -9.04 0.47 7.41
N LEU A 125 -8.05 -0.40 7.15
CA LEU A 125 -7.43 -1.30 8.13
C LEU A 125 -6.21 -0.65 8.79
N ASP A 126 -5.52 -1.38 9.67
CA ASP A 126 -4.23 -0.98 10.22
C ASP A 126 -3.19 -0.87 9.10
N GLN A 127 -2.36 0.18 9.14
CA GLN A 127 -1.41 0.51 8.09
C GLN A 127 0.06 0.21 8.47
N SER A 128 0.31 -0.54 9.53
CA SER A 128 1.67 -0.90 9.95
C SER A 128 2.45 -1.62 8.85
N SER A 129 1.79 -2.58 8.16
CA SER A 129 2.40 -3.28 7.01
C SER A 129 2.64 -2.36 5.81
N THR A 130 1.80 -1.33 5.62
CA THR A 130 1.99 -0.33 4.56
C THR A 130 3.23 0.52 4.84
N VAL A 131 3.45 0.93 6.09
CA VAL A 131 4.65 1.68 6.49
C VAL A 131 5.92 0.84 6.30
N GLU A 132 5.88 -0.45 6.64
CA GLU A 132 6.99 -1.37 6.41
C GLU A 132 7.28 -1.53 4.90
N ALA A 133 6.24 -1.67 4.09
CA ALA A 133 6.37 -1.76 2.63
C ALA A 133 6.98 -0.48 2.04
N ILE A 134 6.51 0.71 2.45
CA ILE A 134 7.10 2.01 2.02
C ILE A 134 8.60 2.05 2.34
N SER A 135 8.96 1.68 3.57
CA SER A 135 10.37 1.67 3.98
C SER A 135 11.21 0.73 3.11
N ALA A 136 10.71 -0.47 2.82
CA ALA A 136 11.42 -1.44 1.99
C ALA A 136 11.57 -0.97 0.53
N VAL A 137 10.49 -0.45 -0.08
CA VAL A 137 10.49 0.08 -1.46
C VAL A 137 11.42 1.30 -1.55
N GLN A 138 11.36 2.23 -0.59
CA GLN A 138 12.22 3.41 -0.57
C GLN A 138 13.70 3.03 -0.43
N ASN A 139 14.03 2.05 0.41
CA ASN A 139 15.38 1.53 0.56
C ASN A 139 15.88 0.92 -0.75
N PHE A 140 15.02 0.17 -1.46
CA PHE A 140 15.34 -0.38 -2.76
C PHE A 140 15.64 0.71 -3.79
N ILE A 141 14.78 1.72 -3.93
CA ILE A 141 14.96 2.84 -4.87
C ILE A 141 16.25 3.61 -4.57
N ASN A 142 16.53 3.89 -3.29
CA ASN A 142 17.73 4.61 -2.88
C ASN A 142 19.01 3.82 -3.19
N LYS A 143 18.98 2.49 -3.04
CA LYS A 143 20.14 1.62 -3.25
C LYS A 143 20.37 1.32 -4.73
N TYR A 144 19.30 1.20 -5.51
CA TYR A 144 19.35 0.79 -6.92
C TYR A 144 18.54 1.72 -7.84
N PRO A 145 18.87 3.03 -7.88
CA PRO A 145 18.05 4.03 -8.60
C PRO A 145 18.00 3.80 -10.12
N TYR A 146 18.94 3.04 -10.68
CA TYR A 146 19.03 2.76 -12.11
C TYR A 146 18.73 1.30 -12.47
N SER A 147 18.16 0.52 -11.57
CA SER A 147 17.74 -0.84 -11.88
C SER A 147 16.54 -0.85 -12.82
N GLU A 148 16.34 -1.95 -13.53
CA GLU A 148 15.16 -2.15 -14.37
C GLU A 148 13.83 -2.10 -13.59
N TYR A 149 13.88 -2.39 -12.28
CA TYR A 149 12.72 -2.38 -11.37
C TYR A 149 12.38 -1.00 -10.81
N SER A 150 13.22 0.02 -11.03
CA SER A 150 13.08 1.33 -10.37
C SER A 150 11.82 2.08 -10.78
N ILE A 151 11.36 1.94 -12.02
CA ILE A 151 10.15 2.59 -12.50
C ILE A 151 8.92 2.04 -11.77
N GLU A 152 8.80 0.71 -11.68
CA GLU A 152 7.69 0.07 -10.99
C GLU A 152 7.74 0.35 -9.48
N ALA A 153 8.92 0.31 -8.87
CA ALA A 153 9.10 0.62 -7.46
C ALA A 153 8.63 2.06 -7.12
N ASN A 154 8.91 3.06 -7.97
CA ASN A 154 8.39 4.42 -7.77
C ASN A 154 6.86 4.49 -7.87
N GLN A 155 6.24 3.80 -8.79
CA GLN A 155 4.77 3.74 -8.86
C GLN A 155 4.16 3.12 -7.61
N ILE A 156 4.77 2.07 -7.10
CA ILE A 156 4.32 1.39 -5.88
C ILE A 156 4.43 2.29 -4.64
N ILE A 157 5.47 3.12 -4.54
CA ILE A 157 5.60 4.02 -3.39
C ILE A 157 4.49 5.07 -3.40
N ASP A 158 4.13 5.59 -4.58
CA ASP A 158 3.01 6.52 -4.73
C ASP A 158 1.67 5.86 -4.31
N GLU A 159 1.42 4.62 -4.73
CA GLU A 159 0.22 3.88 -4.32
C GLU A 159 0.15 3.65 -2.81
N LEU A 160 1.28 3.29 -2.18
CA LEU A 160 1.35 3.07 -0.74
C LEU A 160 1.16 4.37 0.04
N GLN A 161 1.71 5.49 -0.44
CA GLN A 161 1.52 6.82 0.13
C GLN A 161 0.05 7.22 0.09
N ILE A 162 -0.63 7.06 -1.05
CA ILE A 162 -2.07 7.35 -1.17
C ILE A 162 -2.88 6.55 -0.15
N LYS A 163 -2.52 5.30 0.16
CA LYS A 163 -3.20 4.53 1.22
C LYS A 163 -3.05 5.17 2.59
N LEU A 164 -1.86 5.65 2.95
CA LEU A 164 -1.62 6.35 4.21
C LEU A 164 -2.37 7.67 4.27
N GLU A 165 -2.31 8.46 3.20
CA GLU A 165 -3.05 9.73 3.10
C GLU A 165 -4.54 9.51 3.27
N THR A 166 -5.10 8.55 2.53
CA THR A 166 -6.52 8.18 2.63
C THR A 166 -6.90 7.81 4.06
N LYS A 167 -6.10 6.98 4.73
CA LYS A 167 -6.35 6.59 6.13
C LYS A 167 -6.35 7.78 7.06
N ASN A 168 -5.33 8.63 6.96
CA ASN A 168 -5.19 9.78 7.84
C ASN A 168 -6.27 10.83 7.59
N PHE A 169 -6.60 11.08 6.32
CA PHE A 169 -7.69 11.99 5.96
C PHE A 169 -9.06 11.49 6.48
N GLU A 170 -9.40 10.22 6.24
CA GLU A 170 -10.68 9.68 6.72
C GLU A 170 -10.76 9.68 8.27
N ASN A 171 -9.66 9.45 8.97
CA ASN A 171 -9.59 9.58 10.42
C ASN A 171 -9.86 11.06 10.87
N ALA A 172 -9.25 12.04 10.19
CA ALA A 172 -9.49 13.45 10.46
C ALA A 172 -10.95 13.84 10.15
N LYS A 173 -11.47 13.41 9.01
CA LYS A 173 -12.86 13.64 8.57
C LYS A 173 -13.89 12.99 9.50
N GLN A 174 -13.52 11.88 10.16
CA GLN A 174 -14.41 11.21 11.12
C GLN A 174 -14.79 12.13 12.31
N TYR A 175 -13.90 13.00 12.77
CA TYR A 175 -14.24 13.98 13.79
C TYR A 175 -15.34 14.93 13.31
N TYR A 176 -15.30 15.37 12.04
CA TYR A 176 -16.37 16.16 11.45
C TYR A 176 -17.69 15.38 11.38
N LYS A 177 -17.68 14.15 10.88
CA LYS A 177 -18.86 13.27 10.78
C LYS A 177 -19.52 13.03 12.14
N THR A 178 -18.73 12.97 13.20
CA THR A 178 -19.22 12.80 14.59
C THR A 178 -19.50 14.13 15.32
N ARG A 179 -19.51 15.25 14.59
CA ARG A 179 -19.79 16.61 15.09
C ARG A 179 -18.79 17.12 16.14
N ASN A 180 -17.61 16.54 16.21
CA ASN A 180 -16.49 17.00 17.04
C ASN A 180 -15.69 18.07 16.28
N TYR A 181 -16.31 19.21 15.94
CA TYR A 181 -15.78 20.20 15.00
C TYR A 181 -14.42 20.78 15.40
N LYS A 182 -14.19 21.04 16.70
CA LYS A 182 -12.87 21.51 17.17
C LYS A 182 -11.77 20.48 16.90
N SER A 183 -12.04 19.22 17.21
CA SER A 183 -11.10 18.13 16.94
C SER A 183 -10.90 17.91 15.44
N ALA A 184 -11.96 18.09 14.63
CA ALA A 184 -11.87 18.02 13.18
C ALA A 184 -10.90 19.06 12.61
N ILE A 185 -11.00 20.32 13.05
CA ILE A 185 -10.08 21.39 12.61
C ILE A 185 -8.64 21.05 12.96
N ILE A 186 -8.38 20.58 14.18
CA ILE A 186 -7.02 20.20 14.62
C ILE A 186 -6.50 19.04 13.79
N ALA A 187 -7.31 17.98 13.63
CA ALA A 187 -6.90 16.80 12.89
C ALA A 187 -6.65 17.09 11.40
N LEU A 188 -7.49 17.95 10.78
CA LEU A 188 -7.31 18.37 9.38
C LEU A 188 -6.09 19.31 9.21
N LYS A 189 -5.76 20.14 10.20
CA LYS A 189 -4.51 20.92 10.19
C LYS A 189 -3.28 20.00 10.29
N ASN A 190 -3.34 18.98 11.17
CA ASN A 190 -2.25 18.00 11.28
C ASN A 190 -2.08 17.22 9.97
N PHE A 191 -3.20 16.78 9.38
CA PHE A 191 -3.17 16.10 8.08
C PHE A 191 -2.50 16.96 6.99
N GLU A 192 -2.86 18.25 6.89
CA GLU A 192 -2.26 19.17 5.92
C GLU A 192 -0.75 19.36 6.15
N ASN A 193 -0.30 19.36 7.41
CA ASN A 193 1.13 19.45 7.75
C ASN A 193 1.88 18.16 7.41
N ASP A 194 1.27 16.99 7.66
CA ASP A 194 1.88 15.69 7.43
C ASP A 194 1.90 15.32 5.93
N PHE A 195 0.89 15.80 5.18
CA PHE A 195 0.71 15.51 3.75
C PHE A 195 0.42 16.80 2.95
N PRO A 196 1.40 17.71 2.82
CA PRO A 196 1.18 19.04 2.21
C PRO A 196 0.76 18.99 0.74
N ASP A 197 1.17 17.96 0.01
CA ASP A 197 0.89 17.80 -1.43
C ASP A 197 -0.34 16.90 -1.70
N SER A 198 -1.04 16.45 -0.65
CA SER A 198 -2.19 15.57 -0.79
C SER A 198 -3.37 16.27 -1.47
N SER A 199 -4.01 15.56 -2.41
CA SER A 199 -5.24 16.02 -3.07
C SER A 199 -6.42 16.17 -2.10
N TYR A 200 -6.38 15.52 -0.94
CA TYR A 200 -7.40 15.66 0.11
C TYR A 200 -7.34 17.00 0.83
N ASN A 201 -6.27 17.80 0.70
CA ASN A 201 -6.13 19.10 1.36
C ASN A 201 -7.18 20.11 0.90
N GLU A 202 -7.67 20.01 -0.32
CA GLU A 202 -8.77 20.85 -0.81
C GLU A 202 -10.08 20.58 -0.04
N GLU A 203 -10.51 19.32 0.06
CA GLU A 203 -11.68 18.95 0.87
C GLU A 203 -11.45 19.25 2.35
N GLY A 204 -10.24 18.98 2.84
CA GLY A 204 -9.84 19.29 4.22
C GLY A 204 -9.97 20.78 4.56
N GLY A 205 -9.56 21.66 3.64
CA GLY A 205 -9.71 23.11 3.76
C GLY A 205 -11.18 23.53 3.87
N TYR A 206 -12.03 23.00 3.00
CA TYR A 206 -13.48 23.22 3.05
C TYR A 206 -14.10 22.72 4.38
N LEU A 207 -13.74 21.54 4.84
CA LEU A 207 -14.24 20.98 6.11
C LEU A 207 -13.79 21.81 7.33
N LYS A 208 -12.61 22.45 7.28
CA LYS A 208 -12.15 23.38 8.32
C LYS A 208 -13.07 24.62 8.38
N ILE A 209 -13.41 25.21 7.22
CA ILE A 209 -14.32 26.35 7.14
C ILE A 209 -15.68 25.98 7.71
N LEU A 210 -16.26 24.88 7.24
CA LEU A 210 -17.58 24.39 7.65
C LEU A 210 -17.62 24.10 9.15
N SER A 211 -16.58 23.44 9.67
CA SER A 211 -16.46 23.14 11.10
C SER A 211 -16.40 24.43 11.94
N GLN A 212 -15.59 25.41 11.54
CA GLN A 212 -15.44 26.67 12.26
C GLN A 212 -16.71 27.50 12.18
N TYR A 213 -17.40 27.56 11.04
CA TYR A 213 -18.68 28.23 10.88
C TYR A 213 -19.74 27.64 11.83
N ILE A 214 -19.86 26.31 11.90
CA ILE A 214 -20.80 25.64 12.81
C ILE A 214 -20.45 25.92 14.27
N ILE A 215 -19.18 25.97 14.65
CA ILE A 215 -18.75 26.40 15.99
C ILE A 215 -19.16 27.83 16.24
N SER A 216 -19.01 28.74 15.27
CA SER A 216 -19.32 30.15 15.42
C SER A 216 -20.79 30.39 15.69
N ILE A 217 -21.69 29.84 14.88
CA ILE A 217 -23.14 30.02 15.02
C ILE A 217 -23.72 29.41 16.30
N ASN A 218 -23.06 28.34 16.83
CA ASN A 218 -23.52 27.67 18.07
C ASN A 218 -22.79 28.16 19.33
N SER A 219 -22.08 29.27 19.25
CA SER A 219 -21.34 29.84 20.37
C SER A 219 -22.17 30.86 21.15
N PHE A 220 -21.79 31.09 22.40
CA PHE A 220 -22.29 32.27 23.13
C PHE A 220 -21.95 33.54 22.36
N GLU A 221 -22.85 34.53 22.39
CA GLU A 221 -22.73 35.80 21.66
C GLU A 221 -21.39 36.50 21.91
N SER A 222 -20.91 36.47 23.15
CA SER A 222 -19.61 37.05 23.54
C SER A 222 -18.41 36.47 22.85
N LEU A 223 -18.52 35.26 22.26
CA LEU A 223 -17.45 34.54 21.56
C LEU A 223 -17.66 34.51 20.05
N GLN A 224 -18.83 34.88 19.55
CA GLN A 224 -19.16 34.73 18.13
C GLN A 224 -18.31 35.63 17.25
N GLU A 225 -18.05 36.87 17.67
CA GLU A 225 -17.27 37.83 16.88
C GLU A 225 -15.87 37.28 16.54
N GLU A 226 -15.14 36.74 17.52
CA GLU A 226 -13.82 36.16 17.34
C GLU A 226 -13.88 34.93 16.39
N ARG A 227 -14.88 34.08 16.60
CA ARG A 227 -15.03 32.84 15.86
C ARG A 227 -15.44 33.05 14.41
N PHE A 228 -16.28 34.05 14.11
CA PHE A 228 -16.58 34.42 12.73
C PHE A 228 -15.37 35.02 12.01
N LYS A 229 -14.55 35.81 12.71
CA LYS A 229 -13.26 36.26 12.15
C LYS A 229 -12.38 35.08 11.76
N GLU A 230 -12.34 34.01 12.56
CA GLU A 230 -11.58 32.81 12.22
C GLU A 230 -12.19 32.04 11.03
N THR A 231 -13.53 31.98 10.90
CA THR A 231 -14.20 31.42 9.72
C THR A 231 -13.78 32.16 8.45
N ILE A 232 -13.75 33.48 8.50
CA ILE A 232 -13.31 34.34 7.40
C ILE A 232 -11.84 34.05 7.03
N ASN A 233 -10.96 33.94 8.02
CA ASN A 233 -9.56 33.64 7.80
C ASN A 233 -9.38 32.27 7.12
N PHE A 234 -10.12 31.24 7.53
CA PHE A 234 -10.07 29.95 6.86
C PHE A 234 -10.54 30.03 5.42
N TYR A 235 -11.60 30.79 5.13
CA TYR A 235 -12.07 30.97 3.77
C TYR A 235 -11.05 31.69 2.90
N LEU A 236 -10.47 32.80 3.37
CA LEU A 236 -9.49 33.55 2.59
C LEU A 236 -8.25 32.71 2.25
N ASN A 237 -7.74 31.93 3.20
CA ASN A 237 -6.65 31.00 2.96
C ASN A 237 -7.03 29.88 1.96
N PHE A 238 -8.28 29.41 2.04
CA PHE A 238 -8.77 28.37 1.16
C PHE A 238 -8.89 28.85 -0.28
N ILE A 239 -9.53 30.03 -0.50
CA ILE A 239 -9.76 30.54 -1.86
C ILE A 239 -8.45 31.00 -2.54
N ASP A 240 -7.48 31.46 -1.75
CA ASP A 240 -6.14 31.79 -2.25
C ASP A 240 -5.44 30.53 -2.79
N LYS A 241 -5.53 29.41 -2.04
CA LYS A 241 -4.89 28.15 -2.41
C LYS A 241 -5.68 27.38 -3.49
N TYR A 242 -7.02 27.47 -3.47
CA TYR A 242 -7.91 26.69 -4.33
C TYR A 242 -8.97 27.57 -5.04
N PRO A 243 -8.57 28.49 -5.94
CA PRO A 243 -9.47 29.47 -6.54
C PRO A 243 -10.51 28.87 -7.50
N LYS A 244 -10.41 27.60 -7.85
CA LYS A 244 -11.34 26.86 -8.73
C LYS A 244 -11.95 25.65 -8.04
N SER A 245 -11.99 25.65 -6.73
CA SER A 245 -12.51 24.53 -5.93
C SER A 245 -14.00 24.26 -6.22
N PRO A 246 -14.42 23.00 -6.34
CA PRO A 246 -15.84 22.65 -6.40
C PRO A 246 -16.60 23.05 -5.12
N PHE A 247 -15.89 23.27 -4.01
CA PHE A 247 -16.46 23.71 -2.73
C PHE A 247 -16.56 25.23 -2.60
N GLN A 248 -16.07 26.01 -3.59
CA GLN A 248 -15.99 27.46 -3.52
C GLN A 248 -17.34 28.13 -3.19
N SER A 249 -18.39 27.78 -3.93
CA SER A 249 -19.71 28.41 -3.77
C SER A 249 -20.31 28.22 -2.39
N GLU A 250 -20.11 27.04 -1.78
CA GLU A 250 -20.61 26.77 -0.42
C GLU A 250 -19.75 27.45 0.64
N ALA A 251 -18.43 27.47 0.46
CA ALA A 251 -17.51 28.16 1.34
C ALA A 251 -17.75 29.68 1.31
N GLU A 252 -18.02 30.27 0.15
CA GLU A 252 -18.35 31.69 0.00
C GLU A 252 -19.63 32.11 0.71
N LYS A 253 -20.67 31.27 0.73
CA LYS A 253 -21.88 31.54 1.51
C LYS A 253 -21.57 31.72 2.99
N MET A 254 -20.80 30.83 3.57
CA MET A 254 -20.39 30.92 4.99
C MET A 254 -19.54 32.16 5.26
N TYR A 255 -18.67 32.53 4.33
CA TYR A 255 -17.90 33.77 4.40
C TYR A 255 -18.79 35.01 4.41
N VAL A 256 -19.73 35.15 3.45
CA VAL A 256 -20.65 36.28 3.34
C VAL A 256 -21.55 36.36 4.57
N GLU A 257 -22.10 35.24 5.05
CA GLU A 257 -22.89 35.20 6.25
C GLU A 257 -22.09 35.62 7.49
N SER A 258 -20.83 35.20 7.60
CA SER A 258 -19.93 35.61 8.67
C SER A 258 -19.66 37.13 8.65
N LEU A 259 -19.43 37.71 7.48
CA LEU A 259 -19.27 39.17 7.33
C LEU A 259 -20.54 39.94 7.77
N ASN A 260 -21.72 39.51 7.32
CA ASN A 260 -22.97 40.13 7.66
C ASN A 260 -23.25 40.13 9.19
N LEU A 261 -22.89 39.02 9.87
CA LEU A 261 -23.01 38.90 11.31
C LEU A 261 -22.04 39.81 12.04
N LEU A 262 -20.78 39.91 11.56
CA LEU A 262 -19.79 40.83 12.14
C LEU A 262 -20.24 42.31 12.01
N THR A 263 -20.85 42.70 10.90
CA THR A 263 -21.39 44.07 10.71
C THR A 263 -22.48 44.36 11.74
N LYS A 264 -23.40 43.42 11.97
CA LYS A 264 -24.45 43.56 13.00
C LYS A 264 -23.87 43.71 14.41
N PHE A 265 -22.84 42.96 14.78
CA PHE A 265 -22.16 43.10 16.07
C PHE A 265 -21.51 44.49 16.24
N ALA A 266 -20.94 45.05 15.15
CA ALA A 266 -20.37 46.39 15.19
C ALA A 266 -21.45 47.48 15.39
N GLU A 267 -22.61 47.34 14.75
CA GLU A 267 -23.75 48.26 14.90
C GLU A 267 -24.35 48.22 16.30
N GLN A 268 -24.38 47.06 16.96
CA GLN A 268 -24.92 46.92 18.33
C GLN A 268 -23.99 47.50 19.40
N LYS A 269 -22.73 47.71 19.12
CA LYS A 269 -21.72 48.28 20.04
C LYS A 269 -21.67 49.81 20.00
N ASN A 270 -22.23 50.42 18.94
CA ASN A 270 -22.31 51.85 18.75
C ASN A 270 -23.65 52.39 19.23
#